data_041a55fc3536f21ac20873b80159acb0
#
_entry.id   041a55fc3536f21ac20873b80159acb0
#
_cell.length_a   1.000
_cell.length_b   1.000
_cell.length_c   1.000
_cell.angle_alpha   90.00
_cell.angle_beta   90.00
_cell.angle_gamma   90.00
#
_symmetry.space_group_name_H-M   'P 1'
#
loop_
_entity.id
_entity.type
_entity.pdbx_description
1 polymer ?
#
loop_
_entity_poly.entity_id
_entity_poly.type
_entity_poly.pdbx_seq_one_letter_code
_entity_poly.pdbx_strand_id
1 'polypeptide(L)'
;VTGGRSAGAEPGLQAVASVAPALRGRPWISQDWLDVVFVHWRVDVSAVAPLLPAGARPDTMALDGTDDGATTWVGLIGFRFTDTRFPPLGPLGRAGSVGDFVEVNVRVYTRDDQGRRGVAFLSLDAGKLLPTVGARVATALPYWWARAEVRTGGGRVGYAMRRHGTHLRSLFEVEVGEAVAEPSALETFLTARWGMHVPRAGATRYWPNEHEPWPLHRATLRTLRDDLVAAAGLPFGLTGLEPDSVLYSPGVTTRFGRGR
;
A
#
# COMPACT_ATOMS: atom_id res chain seq x y z
N VAL A 1 -38.23 -32.94 -14.66
CA VAL A 1 -36.79 -33.11 -14.43
C VAL A 1 -36.18 -31.73 -14.37
N THR A 2 -36.10 -31.17 -13.16
CA THR A 2 -35.46 -29.87 -12.90
C THR A 2 -34.01 -30.13 -12.52
N GLY A 3 -33.09 -29.83 -13.46
CA GLY A 3 -31.65 -29.87 -13.22
C GLY A 3 -31.23 -28.71 -12.33
N GLY A 4 -30.97 -28.99 -11.04
CA GLY A 4 -30.30 -28.06 -10.13
C GLY A 4 -28.89 -27.78 -10.62
N ARG A 5 -28.60 -26.53 -10.97
CA ARG A 5 -27.20 -26.07 -11.14
C ARG A 5 -26.55 -26.07 -9.76
N SER A 6 -25.64 -27.00 -9.56
CA SER A 6 -24.69 -26.98 -8.45
C SER A 6 -23.94 -25.65 -8.48
N ALA A 7 -24.12 -24.83 -7.46
CA ALA A 7 -23.26 -23.69 -7.22
C ALA A 7 -21.85 -24.25 -6.97
N GLY A 8 -20.93 -24.01 -7.88
CA GLY A 8 -19.53 -24.39 -7.72
C GLY A 8 -18.98 -23.73 -6.46
N ALA A 9 -18.48 -24.54 -5.53
CA ALA A 9 -17.75 -24.02 -4.38
C ALA A 9 -16.60 -23.15 -4.89
N GLU A 10 -16.55 -21.89 -4.48
CA GLU A 10 -15.39 -21.04 -4.73
C GLU A 10 -14.14 -21.75 -4.16
N PRO A 11 -13.03 -21.82 -4.91
CA PRO A 11 -11.82 -22.41 -4.38
C PRO A 11 -11.45 -21.65 -3.09
N GLY A 12 -11.30 -22.37 -1.99
CA GLY A 12 -11.01 -21.81 -0.67
C GLY A 12 -9.89 -20.78 -0.77
N LEU A 13 -10.11 -19.60 -0.20
CA LEU A 13 -9.15 -18.50 -0.24
C LEU A 13 -7.81 -18.99 0.29
N GLN A 14 -6.78 -18.92 -0.55
CA GLN A 14 -5.42 -19.24 -0.13
C GLN A 14 -4.95 -18.21 0.90
N ALA A 15 -4.28 -18.67 1.95
CA ALA A 15 -3.63 -17.79 2.91
C ALA A 15 -2.71 -16.80 2.20
N VAL A 16 -2.54 -15.61 2.76
CA VAL A 16 -1.59 -14.63 2.23
C VAL A 16 -0.18 -15.21 2.36
N ALA A 17 0.52 -15.33 1.24
CA ALA A 17 1.91 -15.80 1.26
C ALA A 17 2.77 -14.76 2.02
N SER A 18 3.48 -15.20 3.05
CA SER A 18 4.40 -14.35 3.82
C SER A 18 5.68 -13.99 3.05
N VAL A 19 6.00 -14.76 2.01
CA VAL A 19 7.15 -14.56 1.12
C VAL A 19 6.68 -14.23 -0.28
N ALA A 20 7.35 -13.27 -0.91
CA ALA A 20 7.03 -12.85 -2.27
C ALA A 20 7.22 -13.98 -3.28
N PRO A 21 6.27 -14.18 -4.21
CA PRO A 21 6.54 -14.97 -5.40
C PRO A 21 7.65 -14.31 -6.23
N ALA A 22 8.60 -15.12 -6.71
CA ALA A 22 9.69 -14.61 -7.54
C ALA A 22 9.17 -13.86 -8.77
N LEU A 23 9.75 -12.70 -9.07
CA LEU A 23 9.43 -11.94 -10.26
C LEU A 23 9.78 -12.73 -11.53
N ARG A 24 8.92 -12.65 -12.53
CA ARG A 24 9.22 -13.22 -13.86
C ARG A 24 10.14 -12.26 -14.62
N GLY A 25 11.37 -12.66 -14.80
CA GLY A 25 12.39 -11.90 -15.55
C GLY A 25 13.07 -10.81 -14.71
N ARG A 26 13.81 -9.93 -15.38
CA ARG A 26 14.55 -8.86 -14.70
C ARG A 26 13.60 -7.79 -14.15
N PRO A 27 13.83 -7.31 -12.92
CA PRO A 27 13.05 -6.19 -12.37
C PRO A 27 13.25 -4.93 -13.22
N TRP A 28 12.19 -4.14 -13.32
CA TRP A 28 12.22 -2.84 -14.01
C TRP A 28 12.70 -1.72 -13.13
N ILE A 29 12.27 -1.75 -11.88
CA ILE A 29 12.58 -0.75 -10.87
C ILE A 29 13.03 -1.50 -9.62
N SER A 30 14.03 -0.96 -8.94
CA SER A 30 14.44 -1.33 -7.61
C SER A 30 14.53 -0.06 -6.77
N GLN A 31 14.01 -0.10 -5.54
CA GLN A 31 13.97 1.04 -4.63
C GLN A 31 14.13 0.55 -3.20
N ASP A 32 14.83 1.31 -2.37
CA ASP A 32 14.80 1.11 -0.93
C ASP A 32 13.62 1.90 -0.34
N TRP A 33 12.80 1.22 0.43
CA TRP A 33 11.68 1.78 1.17
C TRP A 33 12.06 1.81 2.63
N LEU A 34 12.22 2.98 3.20
CA LEU A 34 12.75 3.17 4.54
C LEU A 34 11.75 3.88 5.44
N ASP A 35 11.89 3.64 6.74
CA ASP A 35 11.12 4.28 7.81
C ASP A 35 9.59 4.10 7.62
N VAL A 36 9.15 2.91 7.23
CA VAL A 36 7.76 2.68 6.81
C VAL A 36 6.83 2.62 8.02
N VAL A 37 5.86 3.51 8.05
CA VAL A 37 4.78 3.53 9.03
C VAL A 37 3.50 3.06 8.37
N PHE A 38 2.85 2.10 8.98
CA PHE A 38 1.58 1.53 8.55
C PHE A 38 0.51 1.85 9.59
N VAL A 39 -0.54 2.56 9.20
CA VAL A 39 -1.71 2.82 10.04
C VAL A 39 -2.95 2.29 9.34
N HIS A 40 -3.71 1.42 10.00
CA HIS A 40 -4.81 0.71 9.35
C HIS A 40 -6.12 0.81 10.13
N TRP A 41 -7.21 0.90 9.37
CA TRP A 41 -8.58 0.82 9.86
C TRP A 41 -9.33 -0.23 9.06
N ARG A 42 -10.14 -1.02 9.77
CA ARG A 42 -11.14 -1.88 9.12
C ARG A 42 -12.31 -1.04 8.63
N VAL A 43 -12.87 -1.45 7.52
CA VAL A 43 -14.09 -0.87 6.94
C VAL A 43 -14.93 -1.97 6.30
N ASP A 44 -16.21 -1.70 6.10
CA ASP A 44 -17.07 -2.57 5.31
C ASP A 44 -16.64 -2.57 3.83
N VAL A 45 -16.75 -3.72 3.15
CA VAL A 45 -16.42 -3.86 1.74
C VAL A 45 -17.19 -2.89 0.85
N SER A 46 -18.41 -2.50 1.24
CA SER A 46 -19.24 -1.54 0.49
C SER A 46 -18.64 -0.14 0.44
N ALA A 47 -17.82 0.23 1.42
CA ALA A 47 -17.13 1.52 1.44
C ALA A 47 -15.94 1.57 0.46
N VAL A 48 -15.37 0.43 0.09
CA VAL A 48 -14.19 0.33 -0.76
C VAL A 48 -14.52 -0.10 -2.18
N ALA A 49 -15.47 -1.00 -2.36
CA ALA A 49 -15.79 -1.58 -3.68
C ALA A 49 -16.04 -0.54 -4.79
N PRO A 50 -16.76 0.57 -4.56
CA PRO A 50 -16.99 1.59 -5.58
C PRO A 50 -15.74 2.37 -6.01
N LEU A 51 -14.67 2.33 -5.21
CA LEU A 51 -13.42 3.07 -5.43
C LEU A 51 -12.40 2.27 -6.25
N LEU A 52 -12.66 0.98 -6.48
CA LEU A 52 -11.71 0.07 -7.10
C LEU A 52 -11.76 0.13 -8.63
N PRO A 53 -10.64 -0.11 -9.30
CA PRO A 53 -10.63 -0.25 -10.75
C PRO A 53 -11.38 -1.52 -11.19
N ALA A 54 -11.94 -1.50 -12.40
CA ALA A 54 -12.69 -2.60 -12.96
C ALA A 54 -11.91 -3.92 -12.94
N GLY A 55 -12.51 -5.01 -12.45
CA GLY A 55 -11.88 -6.32 -12.32
C GLY A 55 -11.04 -6.52 -11.06
N ALA A 56 -10.99 -5.51 -10.19
CA ALA A 56 -10.49 -5.66 -8.83
C ALA A 56 -11.67 -5.61 -7.84
N ARG A 57 -11.59 -6.41 -6.80
CA ARG A 57 -12.57 -6.44 -5.69
C ARG A 57 -11.85 -6.30 -4.34
N PRO A 58 -12.54 -5.86 -3.28
CA PRO A 58 -11.93 -5.83 -1.96
C PRO A 58 -11.42 -7.21 -1.56
N ASP A 59 -10.24 -7.25 -0.97
CA ASP A 59 -9.71 -8.43 -0.31
C ASP A 59 -10.09 -8.37 1.17
N THR A 60 -10.60 -9.43 1.73
CA THR A 60 -11.29 -9.44 3.02
C THR A 60 -10.53 -10.21 4.08
N MET A 61 -10.56 -9.71 5.30
CA MET A 61 -10.06 -10.36 6.50
C MET A 61 -10.59 -9.66 7.74
N ALA A 62 -11.19 -10.40 8.66
CA ALA A 62 -11.60 -9.91 9.97
C ALA A 62 -10.40 -9.73 10.93
N LEU A 63 -10.62 -9.12 12.09
CA LEU A 63 -9.58 -8.90 13.10
C LEU A 63 -8.95 -10.18 13.64
N ASP A 64 -9.70 -11.26 13.70
CA ASP A 64 -9.23 -12.57 14.16
C ASP A 64 -8.40 -13.32 13.09
N GLY A 65 -8.24 -12.74 11.90
CA GLY A 65 -7.50 -13.32 10.80
C GLY A 65 -8.30 -14.26 9.91
N THR A 66 -9.61 -14.38 10.13
CA THR A 66 -10.51 -15.16 9.25
C THR A 66 -11.02 -14.30 8.08
N ASP A 67 -11.42 -14.94 6.98
CA ASP A 67 -12.12 -14.26 5.89
C ASP A 67 -13.63 -14.30 6.16
N ASP A 68 -14.20 -13.14 6.49
CA ASP A 68 -15.63 -12.97 6.76
C ASP A 68 -16.40 -12.48 5.52
N GLY A 69 -15.73 -12.21 4.41
CA GLY A 69 -16.31 -11.67 3.18
C GLY A 69 -16.89 -10.24 3.30
N ALA A 70 -16.80 -9.61 4.46
CA ALA A 70 -17.43 -8.34 4.78
C ALA A 70 -16.44 -7.25 5.19
N THR A 71 -15.37 -7.63 5.90
CA THR A 71 -14.38 -6.69 6.42
C THR A 71 -13.19 -6.55 5.48
N THR A 72 -12.89 -5.32 5.07
CA THR A 72 -11.67 -4.96 4.35
C THR A 72 -10.93 -3.83 5.07
N TRP A 73 -9.85 -3.35 4.52
CA TRP A 73 -8.92 -2.48 5.22
C TRP A 73 -8.54 -1.25 4.42
N VAL A 74 -8.33 -0.16 5.13
CA VAL A 74 -7.74 1.07 4.63
C VAL A 74 -6.38 1.24 5.28
N GLY A 75 -5.35 1.54 4.50
CA GLY A 75 -4.02 1.87 4.99
C GLY A 75 -3.63 3.31 4.67
N LEU A 76 -3.21 4.07 5.69
CA LEU A 76 -2.45 5.30 5.55
C LEU A 76 -1.00 4.97 5.80
N ILE A 77 -0.17 5.06 4.77
CA ILE A 77 1.21 4.58 4.80
C ILE A 77 2.15 5.73 4.49
N GLY A 78 3.14 5.94 5.36
CA GLY A 78 4.23 6.89 5.10
C GLY A 78 5.55 6.16 4.97
N PHE A 79 6.39 6.57 4.02
CA PHE A 79 7.73 6.02 3.85
C PHE A 79 8.62 6.94 3.02
N ARG A 80 9.90 6.63 3.00
CA ARG A 80 10.92 7.34 2.24
C ARG A 80 11.51 6.41 1.20
N PHE A 81 11.48 6.84 -0.06
CA PHE A 81 12.22 6.20 -1.15
C PHE A 81 13.66 6.66 -1.16
N THR A 82 14.59 5.73 -1.38
CA THR A 82 15.99 6.00 -1.68
C THR A 82 16.51 4.99 -2.70
N ASP A 83 17.69 5.30 -3.28
CA ASP A 83 18.41 4.43 -4.21
C ASP A 83 17.54 3.84 -5.33
N THR A 84 16.69 4.68 -5.92
CA THR A 84 15.87 4.26 -7.07
C THR A 84 16.76 3.93 -8.25
N ARG A 85 16.59 2.72 -8.78
CA ARG A 85 17.33 2.17 -9.92
C ARG A 85 16.39 1.60 -10.97
N PHE A 86 16.83 1.69 -12.22
CA PHE A 86 16.21 1.07 -13.39
C PHE A 86 17.15 -0.01 -13.94
N PRO A 87 17.12 -1.26 -13.43
CA PRO A 87 18.08 -2.31 -13.77
C PRO A 87 18.25 -2.58 -15.28
N PRO A 88 17.24 -2.42 -16.15
CA PRO A 88 17.45 -2.56 -17.59
C PRO A 88 18.43 -1.56 -18.21
N LEU A 89 18.66 -0.42 -17.57
CA LEU A 89 19.61 0.62 -18.04
C LEU A 89 21.01 0.46 -17.46
N GLY A 90 21.26 -0.60 -16.70
CA GLY A 90 22.56 -0.88 -16.09
C GLY A 90 23.06 0.28 -15.21
N PRO A 91 24.37 0.65 -15.29
CA PRO A 91 24.93 1.73 -14.48
C PRO A 91 24.27 3.10 -14.67
N LEU A 92 23.73 3.37 -15.88
CA LEU A 92 23.01 4.62 -16.19
C LEU A 92 21.60 4.67 -15.57
N GLY A 93 21.12 3.56 -15.02
CA GLY A 93 19.78 3.45 -14.46
C GLY A 93 19.61 3.99 -13.04
N ARG A 94 20.60 4.68 -12.48
CA ARG A 94 20.47 5.30 -11.16
C ARG A 94 19.76 6.65 -11.26
N ALA A 95 18.64 6.80 -10.53
CA ALA A 95 17.88 8.06 -10.49
C ALA A 95 18.58 9.14 -9.64
N GLY A 96 19.57 8.76 -8.82
CA GLY A 96 20.26 9.67 -7.90
C GLY A 96 19.26 10.34 -6.95
N SER A 97 19.57 11.56 -6.54
CA SER A 97 18.72 12.31 -5.61
C SER A 97 17.31 12.59 -6.13
N VAL A 98 17.05 12.51 -7.44
CA VAL A 98 15.69 12.66 -8.00
C VAL A 98 14.80 11.50 -7.55
N GLY A 99 15.37 10.31 -7.36
CA GLY A 99 14.67 9.13 -6.88
C GLY A 99 14.48 9.06 -5.36
N ASP A 100 15.03 10.03 -4.61
CA ASP A 100 14.93 10.06 -3.15
C ASP A 100 13.82 11.04 -2.74
N PHE A 101 12.72 10.55 -2.22
CA PHE A 101 11.60 11.38 -1.78
C PHE A 101 10.75 10.71 -0.72
N VAL A 102 9.97 11.51 -0.02
CA VAL A 102 8.98 11.06 0.95
C VAL A 102 7.63 10.91 0.26
N GLU A 103 6.92 9.83 0.56
CA GLU A 103 5.58 9.57 0.10
C GLU A 103 4.65 9.25 1.27
N VAL A 104 3.43 9.74 1.18
CA VAL A 104 2.31 9.26 1.99
C VAL A 104 1.23 8.77 1.02
N ASN A 105 0.76 7.55 1.21
CA ASN A 105 -0.30 7.01 0.37
C ASN A 105 -1.50 6.52 1.17
N VAL A 106 -2.66 6.56 0.51
CA VAL A 106 -3.88 5.91 0.93
C VAL A 106 -4.08 4.71 0.03
N ARG A 107 -4.10 3.52 0.62
CA ARG A 107 -4.27 2.27 -0.10
C ARG A 107 -5.39 1.42 0.48
N VAL A 108 -5.92 0.56 -0.36
CA VAL A 108 -6.89 -0.47 0.02
C VAL A 108 -6.44 -1.82 -0.50
N TYR A 109 -6.96 -2.87 0.10
CA TYR A 109 -6.55 -4.24 -0.14
C TYR A 109 -7.46 -4.88 -1.18
N THR A 110 -6.86 -5.53 -2.18
CA THR A 110 -7.60 -5.98 -3.36
C THR A 110 -7.20 -7.37 -3.80
N ARG A 111 -8.13 -8.03 -4.48
CA ARG A 111 -7.90 -9.25 -5.25
C ARG A 111 -8.57 -9.13 -6.63
N ASP A 112 -8.02 -9.79 -7.64
CA ASP A 112 -8.61 -9.87 -8.96
C ASP A 112 -9.28 -11.22 -9.22
N ASP A 113 -9.86 -11.38 -10.43
CA ASP A 113 -10.54 -12.61 -10.82
C ASP A 113 -9.60 -13.81 -11.01
N GLN A 114 -8.29 -13.57 -11.07
CA GLN A 114 -7.26 -14.62 -11.06
C GLN A 114 -6.82 -15.02 -9.63
N GLY A 115 -7.45 -14.42 -8.61
CA GLY A 115 -7.09 -14.64 -7.20
C GLY A 115 -5.79 -13.96 -6.77
N ARG A 116 -5.20 -13.09 -7.62
CA ARG A 116 -3.98 -12.37 -7.25
C ARG A 116 -4.31 -11.29 -6.24
N ARG A 117 -3.66 -11.36 -5.09
CA ARG A 117 -3.80 -10.37 -4.01
C ARG A 117 -2.83 -9.21 -4.22
N GLY A 118 -3.29 -8.01 -3.93
CA GLY A 118 -2.49 -6.79 -4.06
C GLY A 118 -3.08 -5.63 -3.30
N VAL A 119 -2.67 -4.44 -3.67
CA VAL A 119 -3.25 -3.19 -3.20
C VAL A 119 -3.74 -2.36 -4.38
N ALA A 120 -4.71 -1.50 -4.14
CA ALA A 120 -5.03 -0.38 -5.02
C ALA A 120 -4.74 0.92 -4.27
N PHE A 121 -4.04 1.84 -4.94
CA PHE A 121 -3.78 3.16 -4.38
C PHE A 121 -4.93 4.09 -4.72
N LEU A 122 -5.50 4.72 -3.71
CA LEU A 122 -6.52 5.76 -3.87
C LEU A 122 -5.88 7.16 -3.89
N SER A 123 -4.72 7.32 -3.27
CA SER A 123 -3.89 8.53 -3.33
C SER A 123 -2.42 8.18 -3.09
N LEU A 124 -1.52 8.87 -3.79
CA LEU A 124 -0.07 8.79 -3.65
C LEU A 124 0.47 10.22 -3.63
N ASP A 125 0.74 10.75 -2.45
CA ASP A 125 1.22 12.11 -2.26
C ASP A 125 2.74 12.11 -2.10
N ALA A 126 3.46 12.61 -3.11
CA ALA A 126 4.91 12.51 -3.22
C ALA A 126 5.62 13.85 -3.15
N GLY A 127 6.76 13.89 -2.46
CA GLY A 127 7.52 15.10 -2.20
C GLY A 127 8.29 15.67 -3.39
N LYS A 128 8.30 15.00 -4.56
CA LYS A 128 9.00 15.47 -5.75
C LYS A 128 8.13 15.46 -7.00
N LEU A 129 8.17 16.55 -7.75
CA LEU A 129 7.34 16.76 -8.94
C LEU A 129 7.70 15.81 -10.10
N LEU A 130 8.98 15.67 -10.44
CA LEU A 130 9.39 14.88 -11.61
C LEU A 130 9.03 13.40 -11.48
N PRO A 131 9.37 12.69 -10.38
CA PRO A 131 8.89 11.33 -10.17
C PRO A 131 7.36 11.23 -10.18
N THR A 132 6.66 12.19 -9.56
CA THR A 132 5.19 12.25 -9.50
C THR A 132 4.57 12.28 -10.89
N VAL A 133 5.01 13.21 -11.75
CA VAL A 133 4.49 13.33 -13.13
C VAL A 133 4.87 12.11 -13.97
N GLY A 134 6.13 11.67 -13.89
CA GLY A 134 6.60 10.49 -14.63
C GLY A 134 5.83 9.22 -14.27
N ALA A 135 5.64 8.96 -12.99
CA ALA A 135 4.88 7.82 -12.52
C ALA A 135 3.39 7.90 -12.92
N ARG A 136 2.76 9.07 -12.78
CA ARG A 136 1.36 9.29 -13.18
C ARG A 136 1.13 9.01 -14.66
N VAL A 137 2.01 9.51 -15.52
CA VAL A 137 1.92 9.28 -16.98
C VAL A 137 2.20 7.81 -17.35
N ALA A 138 3.21 7.20 -16.74
CA ALA A 138 3.62 5.84 -17.07
C ALA A 138 2.66 4.78 -16.54
N THR A 139 2.07 4.99 -15.35
CA THR A 139 1.32 3.97 -14.62
C THR A 139 -0.17 4.27 -14.44
N ALA A 140 -0.64 5.48 -14.73
CA ALA A 140 -1.99 5.96 -14.42
C ALA A 140 -2.37 5.91 -12.92
N LEU A 141 -1.39 5.81 -12.02
CA LEU A 141 -1.59 5.88 -10.58
C LEU A 141 -1.98 7.29 -10.14
N PRO A 142 -2.78 7.46 -9.06
CA PRO A 142 -3.28 8.75 -8.57
C PRO A 142 -2.21 9.53 -7.79
N TYR A 143 -1.10 9.84 -8.45
CA TYR A 143 -0.02 10.61 -7.86
C TYR A 143 -0.35 12.10 -7.74
N TRP A 144 -0.03 12.68 -6.61
CA TRP A 144 -0.17 14.10 -6.31
C TRP A 144 1.17 14.67 -5.87
N TRP A 145 1.50 15.86 -6.38
CA TRP A 145 2.66 16.58 -5.91
C TRP A 145 2.36 17.25 -4.57
N ALA A 146 3.21 17.02 -3.59
CA ALA A 146 3.04 17.53 -2.24
C ALA A 146 4.38 18.02 -1.66
N ARG A 147 4.30 18.88 -0.66
CA ARG A 147 5.42 19.08 0.26
C ARG A 147 5.36 17.95 1.29
N ALA A 148 6.44 17.18 1.40
CA ALA A 148 6.52 16.02 2.27
C ALA A 148 7.80 16.03 3.09
N GLU A 149 7.68 15.73 4.38
CA GLU A 149 8.79 15.65 5.32
C GLU A 149 8.62 14.39 6.19
N VAL A 150 9.75 13.77 6.52
CA VAL A 150 9.83 12.70 7.52
C VAL A 150 10.78 13.14 8.62
N ARG A 151 10.44 12.83 9.86
CA ARG A 151 11.27 13.07 11.04
C ARG A 151 11.45 11.77 11.79
N THR A 152 12.70 11.42 12.08
CA THR A 152 13.07 10.22 12.82
C THR A 152 13.96 10.61 13.99
N GLY A 153 13.75 10.04 15.16
CA GLY A 153 14.58 10.27 16.32
C GLY A 153 13.86 9.96 17.63
N GLY A 154 14.61 9.62 18.67
CA GLY A 154 14.06 9.34 20.00
C GLY A 154 13.05 8.18 20.02
N GLY A 155 13.20 7.18 19.16
CA GLY A 155 12.23 6.07 19.04
C GLY A 155 10.93 6.46 18.35
N ARG A 156 10.86 7.59 17.65
CA ARG A 156 9.67 8.07 16.95
C ARG A 156 9.92 8.30 15.49
N VAL A 157 8.86 8.11 14.71
CA VAL A 157 8.83 8.38 13.26
C VAL A 157 7.56 9.16 12.95
N GLY A 158 7.73 10.32 12.31
CA GLY A 158 6.62 11.21 11.97
C GLY A 158 6.67 11.66 10.51
N TYR A 159 5.49 11.77 9.90
CA TYR A 159 5.28 12.23 8.54
C TYR A 159 4.44 13.50 8.54
N ALA A 160 4.86 14.48 7.76
CA ALA A 160 4.09 15.68 7.49
C ALA A 160 3.95 15.85 5.98
N MET A 161 2.71 15.97 5.51
CA MET A 161 2.35 16.07 4.10
C MET A 161 1.39 17.22 3.86
N ARG A 162 1.63 17.99 2.80
CA ARG A 162 0.71 19.03 2.30
C ARG A 162 0.67 19.01 0.79
N ARG A 163 -0.49 18.67 0.22
CA ARG A 163 -0.71 18.61 -1.22
C ARG A 163 -0.71 20.02 -1.82
N HIS A 164 0.07 20.22 -2.90
CA HIS A 164 0.11 21.52 -3.59
C HIS A 164 -1.23 21.84 -4.25
N GLY A 165 -1.58 23.12 -4.24
CA GLY A 165 -2.82 23.62 -4.87
C GLY A 165 -4.10 23.27 -4.12
N THR A 166 -4.00 22.68 -2.92
CA THR A 166 -5.15 22.30 -2.09
C THR A 166 -4.91 22.65 -0.61
N HIS A 167 -5.93 22.44 0.23
CA HIS A 167 -5.80 22.53 1.69
C HIS A 167 -5.50 21.19 2.35
N LEU A 168 -5.45 20.09 1.56
CA LEU A 168 -5.29 18.75 2.08
C LEU A 168 -3.90 18.54 2.68
N ARG A 169 -3.90 17.97 3.87
CA ARG A 169 -2.69 17.67 4.64
C ARG A 169 -2.84 16.35 5.38
N SER A 170 -1.71 15.77 5.71
CA SER A 170 -1.61 14.63 6.63
C SER A 170 -0.43 14.86 7.55
N LEU A 171 -0.64 14.63 8.84
CA LEU A 171 0.39 14.67 9.87
C LEU A 171 0.14 13.49 10.79
N PHE A 172 1.10 12.60 10.90
CA PHE A 172 1.04 11.50 11.86
C PHE A 172 2.42 11.17 12.41
N GLU A 173 2.45 10.75 13.66
CA GLU A 173 3.65 10.33 14.36
C GLU A 173 3.37 9.07 15.15
N VAL A 174 4.29 8.12 15.06
CA VAL A 174 4.26 6.88 15.82
C VAL A 174 5.49 6.77 16.71
N GLU A 175 5.31 6.14 17.88
CA GLU A 175 6.38 5.67 18.72
C GLU A 175 6.62 4.20 18.40
N VAL A 176 7.87 3.87 18.05
CA VAL A 176 8.29 2.53 17.67
C VAL A 176 8.45 1.68 18.93
N GLY A 177 7.79 0.54 18.94
CA GLY A 177 7.83 -0.42 20.03
C GLY A 177 8.67 -1.65 19.71
N GLU A 178 8.30 -2.76 20.29
CA GLU A 178 9.02 -4.04 20.19
C GLU A 178 8.96 -4.63 18.77
N ALA A 179 10.02 -5.35 18.40
CA ALA A 179 10.06 -6.11 17.17
C ALA A 179 9.01 -7.24 17.19
N VAL A 180 8.36 -7.45 16.06
CA VAL A 180 7.41 -8.55 15.86
C VAL A 180 8.17 -9.75 15.36
N ALA A 181 8.40 -10.72 16.24
CA ALA A 181 9.14 -11.96 15.89
C ALA A 181 8.34 -12.83 14.90
N GLU A 182 7.04 -12.96 15.14
CA GLU A 182 6.12 -13.73 14.29
C GLU A 182 4.88 -12.88 14.01
N PRO A 183 4.74 -12.35 12.78
CA PRO A 183 3.56 -11.61 12.38
C PRO A 183 2.30 -12.48 12.43
N SER A 184 1.24 -11.97 13.02
CA SER A 184 -0.09 -12.59 12.99
C SER A 184 -0.63 -12.72 11.56
N ALA A 185 -1.70 -13.49 11.36
CA ALA A 185 -2.38 -13.59 10.07
C ALA A 185 -2.83 -12.21 9.56
N LEU A 186 -3.33 -11.35 10.43
CA LEU A 186 -3.73 -9.98 10.09
C LEU A 186 -2.52 -9.11 9.71
N GLU A 187 -1.45 -9.11 10.51
CA GLU A 187 -0.24 -8.34 10.19
C GLU A 187 0.36 -8.78 8.85
N THR A 188 0.37 -10.08 8.58
CA THR A 188 0.78 -10.64 7.28
C THR A 188 -0.17 -10.16 6.17
N PHE A 189 -1.49 -10.21 6.37
CA PHE A 189 -2.46 -9.71 5.41
C PHE A 189 -2.26 -8.23 5.09
N LEU A 190 -1.97 -7.40 6.08
CA LEU A 190 -1.81 -5.95 5.93
C LEU A 190 -0.46 -5.55 5.30
N THR A 191 0.57 -6.37 5.42
CA THR A 191 1.93 -5.98 5.01
C THR A 191 2.52 -6.82 3.88
N ALA A 192 2.19 -8.10 3.76
CA ALA A 192 2.70 -8.99 2.71
C ALA A 192 1.86 -8.87 1.44
N ARG A 193 2.08 -7.79 0.66
CA ARG A 193 1.37 -7.50 -0.60
C ARG A 193 2.33 -7.47 -1.77
N TRP A 194 2.20 -8.45 -2.65
CA TRP A 194 3.16 -8.75 -3.70
C TRP A 194 2.79 -8.17 -5.05
N GLY A 195 2.00 -7.10 -5.03
CA GLY A 195 1.65 -6.35 -6.23
C GLY A 195 0.55 -5.33 -6.02
N MET A 196 0.26 -4.60 -7.08
CA MET A 196 -0.77 -3.57 -7.10
C MET A 196 -1.66 -3.70 -8.32
N HIS A 197 -2.94 -3.38 -8.15
CA HIS A 197 -3.93 -3.29 -9.21
C HIS A 197 -4.03 -1.85 -9.71
N VAL A 198 -3.69 -1.64 -10.98
CA VAL A 198 -3.58 -0.31 -11.57
C VAL A 198 -4.57 -0.20 -12.74
N PRO A 199 -5.45 0.83 -12.77
CA PRO A 199 -6.33 1.06 -13.89
C PRO A 199 -5.54 1.43 -15.14
N ARG A 200 -5.88 0.85 -16.30
CA ARG A 200 -5.29 1.20 -17.58
C ARG A 200 -6.23 0.94 -18.75
N ALA A 201 -6.64 2.02 -19.45
CA ALA A 201 -7.45 1.94 -20.67
C ALA A 201 -8.68 1.02 -20.56
N GLY A 202 -9.48 1.18 -19.49
CA GLY A 202 -10.70 0.40 -19.24
C GLY A 202 -10.49 -1.01 -18.68
N ALA A 203 -9.25 -1.40 -18.42
CA ALA A 203 -8.89 -2.67 -17.77
C ALA A 203 -8.01 -2.42 -16.55
N THR A 204 -7.81 -3.44 -15.74
CA THR A 204 -6.88 -3.42 -14.62
C THR A 204 -5.66 -4.26 -14.94
N ARG A 205 -4.48 -3.72 -14.67
CA ARG A 205 -3.21 -4.44 -14.75
C ARG A 205 -2.68 -4.73 -13.37
N TYR A 206 -2.15 -5.92 -13.20
CA TYR A 206 -1.42 -6.31 -12.00
C TYR A 206 0.08 -6.05 -12.18
N TRP A 207 0.65 -5.23 -11.30
CA TRP A 207 2.09 -4.94 -11.25
C TRP A 207 2.69 -5.67 -10.07
N PRO A 208 3.43 -6.76 -10.31
CA PRO A 208 4.05 -7.54 -9.23
C PRO A 208 5.24 -6.80 -8.65
N ASN A 209 5.43 -6.98 -7.35
CA ASN A 209 6.63 -6.58 -6.63
C ASN A 209 7.12 -7.73 -5.74
N GLU A 210 8.39 -7.68 -5.39
CA GLU A 210 9.02 -8.57 -4.43
C GLU A 210 9.92 -7.77 -3.48
N HIS A 211 9.98 -8.19 -2.25
CA HIS A 211 10.91 -7.76 -1.22
C HIS A 211 11.02 -8.85 -0.16
N GLU A 212 12.03 -8.78 0.67
CA GLU A 212 12.12 -9.63 1.86
C GLU A 212 10.93 -9.34 2.80
N PRO A 213 10.54 -10.31 3.65
CA PRO A 213 9.55 -10.05 4.68
C PRO A 213 9.90 -8.80 5.48
N TRP A 214 8.91 -7.98 5.79
CA TRP A 214 9.12 -6.75 6.55
C TRP A 214 9.69 -7.05 7.94
N PRO A 215 10.81 -6.44 8.35
CA PRO A 215 11.22 -6.43 9.75
C PRO A 215 10.26 -5.51 10.54
N LEU A 216 9.14 -6.08 10.97
CA LEU A 216 8.06 -5.33 11.61
C LEU A 216 8.36 -5.03 13.08
N HIS A 217 7.91 -3.87 13.51
CA HIS A 217 7.79 -3.48 14.90
C HIS A 217 6.34 -3.09 15.18
N ARG A 218 5.83 -3.37 16.37
CA ARG A 218 4.61 -2.75 16.87
C ARG A 218 4.86 -1.26 17.05
N ALA A 219 3.85 -0.45 16.85
CA ALA A 219 3.98 0.98 17.05
C ALA A 219 2.73 1.54 17.71
N THR A 220 2.87 2.68 18.37
CA THR A 220 1.76 3.40 18.99
C THR A 220 1.57 4.73 18.27
N LEU A 221 0.38 4.98 17.77
CA LEU A 221 0.03 6.26 17.15
C LEU A 221 -0.02 7.34 18.24
N ARG A 222 0.79 8.39 18.09
CA ARG A 222 0.86 9.50 19.05
C ARG A 222 0.13 10.73 18.54
N THR A 223 0.14 10.93 17.25
CA THR A 223 -0.54 12.06 16.61
C THR A 223 -1.11 11.61 15.27
N LEU A 224 -2.32 12.05 14.97
CA LEU A 224 -2.92 11.91 13.65
C LEU A 224 -3.82 13.12 13.35
N ARG A 225 -3.56 13.76 12.22
CA ARG A 225 -4.44 14.76 11.59
C ARG A 225 -4.36 14.49 10.09
N ASP A 226 -5.42 13.96 9.50
CA ASP A 226 -5.40 13.50 8.12
C ASP A 226 -6.64 13.91 7.36
N ASP A 227 -6.42 14.52 6.20
CA ASP A 227 -7.46 14.86 5.25
C ASP A 227 -7.44 13.91 4.03
N LEU A 228 -6.36 13.13 3.83
CA LEU A 228 -6.14 12.35 2.60
C LEU A 228 -7.07 11.16 2.48
N VAL A 229 -7.36 10.49 3.60
CA VAL A 229 -8.24 9.31 3.63
C VAL A 229 -9.66 9.69 3.18
N ALA A 230 -10.23 10.76 3.75
CA ALA A 230 -11.55 11.23 3.35
C ALA A 230 -11.55 11.79 1.91
N ALA A 231 -10.49 12.52 1.51
CA ALA A 231 -10.35 13.05 0.16
C ALA A 231 -10.17 11.95 -0.91
N ALA A 232 -9.76 10.76 -0.51
CA ALA A 232 -9.67 9.58 -1.35
C ALA A 232 -11.03 8.87 -1.58
N GLY A 233 -12.12 9.40 -1.00
CA GLY A 233 -13.48 8.85 -1.15
C GLY A 233 -13.88 7.85 -0.06
N LEU A 234 -13.06 7.66 0.96
CA LEU A 234 -13.34 6.78 2.09
C LEU A 234 -14.22 7.48 3.13
N PRO A 235 -14.84 6.72 4.09
CA PRO A 235 -15.78 7.29 5.04
C PRO A 235 -15.21 8.48 5.80
N PHE A 236 -15.96 9.58 5.83
CA PHE A 236 -15.60 10.76 6.60
C PHE A 236 -15.52 10.41 8.10
N GLY A 237 -14.47 10.90 8.76
CA GLY A 237 -14.26 10.64 10.20
C GLY A 237 -13.55 9.32 10.50
N LEU A 238 -13.23 8.47 9.51
CA LEU A 238 -12.52 7.21 9.74
C LEU A 238 -11.20 7.42 10.51
N THR A 239 -10.43 8.44 10.15
CA THR A 239 -9.15 8.78 10.81
C THR A 239 -9.33 9.44 12.19
N GLY A 240 -10.55 9.72 12.60
CA GLY A 240 -10.90 10.14 13.97
C GLY A 240 -11.11 8.95 14.92
N LEU A 241 -11.21 7.73 14.39
CA LEU A 241 -11.29 6.50 15.16
C LEU A 241 -9.88 6.02 15.52
N GLU A 242 -9.77 5.26 16.58
CA GLU A 242 -8.54 4.56 16.92
C GLU A 242 -8.22 3.54 15.79
N PRO A 243 -6.99 3.51 15.28
CA PRO A 243 -6.61 2.52 14.26
C PRO A 243 -6.59 1.10 14.85
N ASP A 244 -7.04 0.14 14.06
CA ASP A 244 -7.04 -1.27 14.45
C ASP A 244 -5.63 -1.90 14.40
N SER A 245 -4.71 -1.31 13.63
CA SER A 245 -3.32 -1.79 13.55
C SER A 245 -2.38 -0.63 13.24
N VAL A 246 -1.30 -0.53 14.01
CA VAL A 246 -0.19 0.40 13.78
C VAL A 246 1.12 -0.37 13.83
N LEU A 247 1.88 -0.31 12.74
CA LEU A 247 3.15 -1.01 12.59
C LEU A 247 4.21 -0.06 12.03
N TYR A 248 5.46 -0.40 12.31
CA TYR A 248 6.63 0.26 11.74
C TYR A 248 7.57 -0.78 11.15
N SER A 249 8.30 -0.39 10.12
CA SER A 249 9.45 -1.15 9.62
C SER A 249 10.60 -0.20 9.28
N PRO A 250 11.86 -0.52 9.64
CA PRO A 250 13.03 0.24 9.20
C PRO A 250 13.18 0.23 7.69
N GLY A 251 12.66 -0.77 7.00
CA GLY A 251 12.57 -0.79 5.55
C GLY A 251 13.02 -2.09 4.90
N VAL A 252 12.86 -2.12 3.59
CA VAL A 252 13.27 -3.22 2.70
C VAL A 252 13.65 -2.66 1.32
N THR A 253 14.44 -3.41 0.56
CA THR A 253 14.62 -3.17 -0.87
C THR A 253 13.50 -3.83 -1.65
N THR A 254 12.70 -3.04 -2.36
CA THR A 254 11.60 -3.53 -3.19
C THR A 254 11.97 -3.53 -4.66
N ARG A 255 11.63 -4.59 -5.36
CA ARG A 255 11.81 -4.73 -6.82
C ARG A 255 10.46 -4.91 -7.49
N PHE A 256 10.28 -4.28 -8.65
CA PHE A 256 9.04 -4.35 -9.42
C PHE A 256 9.25 -5.07 -10.74
N GLY A 257 8.36 -5.99 -11.05
CA GLY A 257 8.25 -6.63 -12.34
C GLY A 257 7.44 -5.81 -13.34
N ARG A 258 7.28 -6.33 -14.57
CA ARG A 258 6.41 -5.74 -15.59
C ARG A 258 4.94 -5.96 -15.25
N GLY A 259 4.11 -4.95 -15.45
CA GLY A 259 2.66 -5.07 -15.37
C GLY A 259 2.10 -6.04 -16.43
N ARG A 260 1.14 -6.86 -16.05
CA ARG A 260 0.49 -7.90 -16.85
C ARG A 260 -1.01 -7.95 -16.64
#